data_f02f831fbf11fb973538a23c0bc9f811
#
_entry.id   f02f831fbf11fb973538a23c0bc9f811
#
_cell.length_a   1.000
_cell.length_b   1.000
_cell.length_c   1.000
_cell.angle_alpha   90.00
_cell.angle_beta   90.00
_cell.angle_gamma   90.00
#
_symmetry.space_group_name_H-M   'P 1'
#
loop_
_entity.id
_entity.type
_entity.pdbx_description
1 polymer ?
#
loop_
_entity_poly.entity_id
_entity_poly.type
_entity_poly.pdbx_seq_one_letter_code
_entity_poly.pdbx_strand_id
1 'polypeptide(L)'
;MKYIILLFIFQSYLLSNLLYCEIDFDKINSMFDNANKLYEEGDYLEANNLYINIASSNIISKDLFYNIASSYAEIGSNGYAILWYERALNISPFDKEIKNNISLLNGDDNQSVLIVIFYLTLLLFVIFFTVLIILFVRKRKIYYSFIIFSVLFIIPSIISYNLINSDYLIAVSRTNLYSGGSERTDIVSVINEGEKFRILEEYSNWYYVKGSFKGWINKSFVEKI
;
A
#
# COMPACT_ATOMS: atom_id res chain seq x y z
N MET A 1 -23.31 21.21 38.57
CA MET A 1 -24.30 21.24 37.51
C MET A 1 -23.71 21.43 36.11
N LYS A 2 -22.89 22.46 35.84
CA LYS A 2 -22.27 22.70 34.50
C LYS A 2 -21.49 21.51 33.94
N TYR A 3 -20.68 20.80 34.72
CA TYR A 3 -19.87 19.66 34.29
C TYR A 3 -20.67 18.41 33.97
N ILE A 4 -21.83 18.23 34.64
CA ILE A 4 -22.74 17.10 34.38
C ILE A 4 -23.41 17.30 33.02
N ILE A 5 -23.80 18.54 32.69
CA ILE A 5 -24.41 18.88 31.40
C ILE A 5 -23.37 18.68 30.25
N LEU A 6 -22.10 19.10 30.45
CA LEU A 6 -21.01 18.87 29.49
C LEU A 6 -20.73 17.39 29.28
N LEU A 7 -20.80 16.57 30.33
CA LEU A 7 -20.61 15.12 30.24
C LEU A 7 -21.75 14.46 29.46
N PHE A 8 -22.99 14.91 29.67
CA PHE A 8 -24.17 14.43 28.91
C PHE A 8 -24.10 14.83 27.43
N ILE A 9 -23.67 16.05 27.12
CA ILE A 9 -23.49 16.52 25.72
C ILE A 9 -22.37 15.71 25.04
N PHE A 10 -21.25 15.47 25.74
CA PHE A 10 -20.16 14.65 25.22
C PHE A 10 -20.56 13.19 25.01
N GLN A 11 -21.34 12.63 25.93
CA GLN A 11 -21.85 11.26 25.84
C GLN A 11 -22.91 11.12 24.72
N SER A 12 -23.79 12.12 24.53
CA SER A 12 -24.75 12.14 23.42
C SER A 12 -24.05 12.32 22.07
N TYR A 13 -22.97 13.11 22.00
CA TYR A 13 -22.13 13.27 20.81
C TYR A 13 -21.38 11.97 20.47
N LEU A 14 -20.85 11.26 21.47
CA LEU A 14 -20.26 9.92 21.29
C LEU A 14 -21.30 8.89 20.83
N LEU A 15 -22.50 8.88 21.42
CA LEU A 15 -23.57 7.98 21.01
C LEU A 15 -24.08 8.28 19.59
N SER A 16 -24.21 9.55 19.22
CA SER A 16 -24.63 9.92 17.85
C SER A 16 -23.60 9.51 16.79
N ASN A 17 -22.30 9.59 17.10
CA ASN A 17 -21.25 9.10 16.19
C ASN A 17 -21.19 7.56 16.11
N LEU A 18 -21.56 6.84 17.18
CA LEU A 18 -21.71 5.38 17.16
C LEU A 18 -22.94 4.92 16.35
N LEU A 19 -24.00 5.70 16.34
CA LEU A 19 -25.23 5.41 15.58
C LEU A 19 -25.10 5.73 14.08
N TYR A 20 -24.11 6.51 13.66
CA TYR A 20 -23.95 6.96 12.27
C TYR A 20 -23.18 5.99 11.37
N CYS A 21 -22.69 4.87 11.89
CA CYS A 21 -21.99 3.84 11.11
C CYS A 21 -22.57 2.45 11.38
N GLU A 22 -23.87 2.30 11.17
CA GLU A 22 -24.46 0.96 11.03
C GLU A 22 -24.20 0.50 9.59
N ILE A 23 -22.97 0.03 9.34
CA ILE A 23 -22.66 -0.75 8.14
C ILE A 23 -23.52 -2.01 8.28
N ASP A 24 -24.46 -2.18 7.38
CA ASP A 24 -25.29 -3.39 7.30
C ASP A 24 -24.40 -4.57 6.85
N PHE A 25 -23.72 -5.17 7.81
CA PHE A 25 -22.82 -6.30 7.57
C PHE A 25 -23.53 -7.49 6.93
N ASP A 26 -24.80 -7.72 7.23
CA ASP A 26 -25.58 -8.82 6.65
C ASP A 26 -25.78 -8.59 5.15
N LYS A 27 -26.10 -7.36 4.77
CA LYS A 27 -26.20 -6.97 3.37
C LYS A 27 -24.87 -7.10 2.64
N ILE A 28 -23.78 -6.67 3.26
CA ILE A 28 -22.43 -6.76 2.66
C ILE A 28 -22.02 -8.22 2.48
N ASN A 29 -22.20 -9.07 3.49
CA ASN A 29 -21.91 -10.49 3.40
C ASN A 29 -22.72 -11.15 2.29
N SER A 30 -24.03 -10.83 2.21
CA SER A 30 -24.89 -11.33 1.14
C SER A 30 -24.41 -10.88 -0.27
N MET A 31 -23.94 -9.62 -0.40
CA MET A 31 -23.36 -9.12 -1.66
C MET A 31 -22.05 -9.83 -1.99
N PHE A 32 -21.21 -10.08 -0.99
CA PHE A 32 -19.94 -10.79 -1.16
C PHE A 32 -20.15 -12.24 -1.59
N ASP A 33 -21.08 -12.95 -0.95
CA ASP A 33 -21.45 -14.32 -1.31
C ASP A 33 -22.01 -14.41 -2.74
N ASN A 34 -22.86 -13.43 -3.14
CA ASN A 34 -23.36 -13.35 -4.49
C ASN A 34 -22.24 -13.08 -5.50
N ALA A 35 -21.29 -12.20 -5.17
CA ALA A 35 -20.14 -11.95 -6.03
C ALA A 35 -19.25 -13.19 -6.19
N ASN A 36 -19.02 -13.94 -5.10
CA ASN A 36 -18.28 -15.21 -5.16
C ASN A 36 -18.97 -16.22 -6.08
N LYS A 37 -20.30 -16.34 -5.98
CA LYS A 37 -21.08 -17.23 -6.84
C LYS A 37 -20.95 -16.85 -8.32
N LEU A 38 -21.09 -15.57 -8.66
CA LEU A 38 -20.91 -15.08 -10.03
C LEU A 38 -19.48 -15.37 -10.56
N TYR A 39 -18.47 -15.19 -9.70
CA TYR A 39 -17.10 -15.53 -10.05
C TYR A 39 -16.93 -17.02 -10.37
N GLU A 40 -17.51 -17.92 -9.57
CA GLU A 40 -17.52 -19.37 -9.80
C GLU A 40 -18.28 -19.78 -11.07
N GLU A 41 -19.32 -19.04 -11.44
CA GLU A 41 -20.10 -19.20 -12.67
C GLU A 41 -19.36 -18.67 -13.92
N GLY A 42 -18.24 -17.94 -13.74
CA GLY A 42 -17.44 -17.33 -14.82
C GLY A 42 -17.90 -15.93 -15.22
N ASP A 43 -18.88 -15.36 -14.52
CA ASP A 43 -19.38 -14.01 -14.75
C ASP A 43 -18.50 -12.97 -14.05
N TYR A 44 -17.22 -12.95 -14.43
CA TYR A 44 -16.17 -12.18 -13.78
C TYR A 44 -16.43 -10.67 -13.75
N LEU A 45 -17.06 -10.14 -14.81
CA LEU A 45 -17.37 -8.71 -14.88
C LEU A 45 -18.42 -8.31 -13.85
N GLU A 46 -19.50 -9.08 -13.72
CA GLU A 46 -20.55 -8.81 -12.74
C GLU A 46 -20.05 -9.05 -11.30
N ALA A 47 -19.27 -10.11 -11.10
CA ALA A 47 -18.59 -10.36 -9.81
C ALA A 47 -17.72 -9.16 -9.41
N ASN A 48 -16.88 -8.66 -10.33
CA ASN A 48 -16.02 -7.50 -10.10
C ASN A 48 -16.83 -6.26 -9.72
N ASN A 49 -17.93 -5.96 -10.42
CA ASN A 49 -18.81 -4.83 -10.13
C ASN A 49 -19.36 -4.89 -8.69
N LEU A 50 -19.76 -6.08 -8.23
CA LEU A 50 -20.24 -6.26 -6.85
C LEU A 50 -19.12 -6.08 -5.83
N TYR A 51 -17.93 -6.67 -6.06
CA TYR A 51 -16.80 -6.49 -5.18
C TYR A 51 -16.37 -5.01 -5.09
N ILE A 52 -16.30 -4.29 -6.21
CA ILE A 52 -15.98 -2.84 -6.23
C ILE A 52 -17.06 -2.05 -5.48
N ASN A 53 -18.33 -2.41 -5.60
CA ASN A 53 -19.40 -1.76 -4.84
C ASN A 53 -19.21 -1.94 -3.33
N ILE A 54 -18.84 -3.16 -2.88
CA ILE A 54 -18.48 -3.41 -1.47
C ILE A 54 -17.28 -2.56 -1.04
N ALA A 55 -16.22 -2.52 -1.86
CA ALA A 55 -15.03 -1.73 -1.57
C ALA A 55 -15.32 -0.21 -1.48
N SER A 56 -16.28 0.29 -2.29
CA SER A 56 -16.70 1.69 -2.26
C SER A 56 -17.38 2.11 -0.95
N SER A 57 -17.82 1.15 -0.14
CA SER A 57 -18.34 1.36 1.22
C SER A 57 -17.24 1.48 2.28
N ASN A 58 -16.00 1.77 1.89
CA ASN A 58 -14.80 1.86 2.74
C ASN A 58 -14.46 0.56 3.50
N ILE A 59 -14.84 -0.58 2.96
CA ILE A 59 -14.46 -1.87 3.52
C ILE A 59 -13.05 -2.23 3.04
N ILE A 60 -12.15 -2.37 4.01
CA ILE A 60 -10.76 -2.77 3.79
C ILE A 60 -10.62 -4.22 4.22
N SER A 61 -10.49 -5.13 3.26
CA SER A 61 -10.30 -6.56 3.49
C SER A 61 -9.33 -7.14 2.47
N LYS A 62 -8.41 -7.99 2.95
CA LYS A 62 -7.47 -8.71 2.08
C LYS A 62 -8.23 -9.56 1.05
N ASP A 63 -9.22 -10.29 1.51
CA ASP A 63 -9.97 -11.23 0.65
C ASP A 63 -10.83 -10.49 -0.38
N LEU A 64 -11.43 -9.36 0.00
CA LEU A 64 -12.15 -8.50 -0.94
C LEU A 64 -11.21 -7.97 -2.03
N PHE A 65 -10.06 -7.43 -1.65
CA PHE A 65 -9.10 -6.88 -2.60
C PHE A 65 -8.49 -7.96 -3.49
N TYR A 66 -8.24 -9.15 -2.94
CA TYR A 66 -7.80 -10.32 -3.68
C TYR A 66 -8.84 -10.72 -4.73
N ASN A 67 -10.13 -10.81 -4.36
CA ASN A 67 -11.19 -11.21 -5.28
C ASN A 67 -11.42 -10.17 -6.39
N ILE A 68 -11.32 -8.87 -6.08
CA ILE A 68 -11.32 -7.80 -7.10
C ILE A 68 -10.17 -8.01 -8.09
N ALA A 69 -8.95 -8.23 -7.57
CA ALA A 69 -7.78 -8.45 -8.40
C ALA A 69 -7.92 -9.68 -9.30
N SER A 70 -8.38 -10.80 -8.74
CA SER A 70 -8.61 -12.04 -9.47
C SER A 70 -9.66 -11.85 -10.57
N SER A 71 -10.74 -11.15 -10.30
CA SER A 71 -11.76 -10.84 -11.31
C SER A 71 -11.19 -10.00 -12.46
N TYR A 72 -10.35 -8.99 -12.15
CA TYR A 72 -9.67 -8.19 -13.18
C TYR A 72 -8.69 -9.02 -13.99
N ALA A 73 -7.97 -9.97 -13.37
CA ALA A 73 -7.06 -10.88 -14.07
C ALA A 73 -7.81 -11.76 -15.07
N GLU A 74 -8.95 -12.34 -14.68
CA GLU A 74 -9.80 -13.16 -15.54
C GLU A 74 -10.43 -12.35 -16.71
N ILE A 75 -10.72 -11.05 -16.49
CA ILE A 75 -11.18 -10.13 -17.54
C ILE A 75 -10.04 -9.73 -18.48
N GLY A 76 -8.76 -9.97 -18.11
CA GLY A 76 -7.59 -9.57 -18.88
C GLY A 76 -7.11 -8.13 -18.62
N SER A 77 -7.62 -7.48 -17.57
CA SER A 77 -7.22 -6.13 -17.15
C SER A 77 -6.06 -6.18 -16.16
N ASN A 78 -4.87 -6.59 -16.64
CA ASN A 78 -3.72 -6.94 -15.79
C ASN A 78 -3.23 -5.78 -14.92
N GLY A 79 -3.26 -4.54 -15.42
CA GLY A 79 -2.85 -3.36 -14.65
C GLY A 79 -3.74 -3.15 -13.41
N TYR A 80 -5.06 -3.27 -13.57
CA TYR A 80 -5.98 -3.21 -12.44
C TYR A 80 -5.87 -4.43 -11.51
N ALA A 81 -5.63 -5.61 -12.05
CA ALA A 81 -5.39 -6.81 -11.24
C ALA A 81 -4.17 -6.63 -10.34
N ILE A 82 -3.05 -6.16 -10.88
CA ILE A 82 -1.83 -5.87 -10.10
C ILE A 82 -2.10 -4.80 -9.04
N LEU A 83 -2.81 -3.71 -9.38
CA LEU A 83 -3.18 -2.66 -8.43
C LEU A 83 -3.91 -3.22 -7.21
N TRP A 84 -4.92 -4.06 -7.43
CA TRP A 84 -5.72 -4.60 -6.33
C TRP A 84 -5.01 -5.70 -5.56
N TYR A 85 -4.16 -6.53 -6.21
CA TYR A 85 -3.25 -7.44 -5.51
C TYR A 85 -2.25 -6.68 -4.62
N GLU A 86 -1.70 -5.55 -5.08
CA GLU A 86 -0.82 -4.72 -4.27
C GLU A 86 -1.55 -4.12 -3.05
N ARG A 87 -2.80 -3.69 -3.22
CA ARG A 87 -3.66 -3.25 -2.09
C ARG A 87 -3.91 -4.38 -1.09
N ALA A 88 -4.14 -5.61 -1.56
CA ALA A 88 -4.27 -6.80 -0.71
C ALA A 88 -2.94 -7.12 0.00
N LEU A 89 -1.82 -6.98 -0.70
CA LEU A 89 -0.47 -7.21 -0.17
C LEU A 89 -0.09 -6.18 0.90
N ASN A 90 -0.58 -4.93 0.82
CA ASN A 90 -0.40 -3.94 1.90
C ASN A 90 -1.05 -4.39 3.22
N ILE A 91 -2.13 -5.18 3.16
CA ILE A 91 -2.76 -5.75 4.35
C ILE A 91 -2.00 -7.00 4.82
N SER A 92 -1.53 -7.83 3.89
CA SER A 92 -0.82 -9.09 4.17
C SER A 92 0.50 -9.20 3.41
N PRO A 93 1.58 -8.51 3.85
CA PRO A 93 2.82 -8.33 3.07
C PRO A 93 3.60 -9.63 2.76
N PHE A 94 3.30 -10.72 3.44
CA PHE A 94 3.99 -12.00 3.27
C PHE A 94 3.12 -13.10 2.64
N ASP A 95 1.95 -12.73 2.12
CA ASP A 95 1.05 -13.67 1.45
C ASP A 95 1.68 -14.16 0.13
N LYS A 96 1.98 -15.46 0.09
CA LYS A 96 2.68 -16.06 -1.05
C LYS A 96 1.79 -16.19 -2.28
N GLU A 97 0.50 -16.39 -2.09
CA GLU A 97 -0.46 -16.56 -3.17
C GLU A 97 -0.61 -15.24 -3.94
N ILE A 98 -0.80 -14.12 -3.21
CA ILE A 98 -0.86 -12.79 -3.82
C ILE A 98 0.42 -12.49 -4.61
N LYS A 99 1.59 -12.78 -4.03
CA LYS A 99 2.88 -12.56 -4.70
C LYS A 99 3.02 -13.38 -5.97
N ASN A 100 2.60 -14.64 -5.93
CA ASN A 100 2.62 -15.49 -7.11
C ASN A 100 1.72 -14.92 -8.20
N ASN A 101 0.51 -14.47 -7.86
CA ASN A 101 -0.41 -13.88 -8.83
C ASN A 101 0.15 -12.58 -9.43
N ILE A 102 0.75 -11.70 -8.63
CA ILE A 102 1.45 -10.52 -9.13
C ILE A 102 2.56 -10.93 -10.13
N SER A 103 3.39 -11.91 -9.76
CA SER A 103 4.50 -12.35 -10.62
C SER A 103 4.03 -12.99 -11.93
N LEU A 104 2.92 -13.71 -11.92
CA LEU A 104 2.29 -14.28 -13.12
C LEU A 104 1.81 -13.20 -14.09
N LEU A 105 1.41 -12.03 -13.57
CA LEU A 105 1.00 -10.87 -14.35
C LEU A 105 2.17 -9.93 -14.71
N ASN A 106 3.44 -10.37 -14.48
CA ASN A 106 4.67 -9.59 -14.67
C ASN A 106 4.78 -8.36 -13.78
N GLY A 107 4.12 -8.36 -12.62
CA GLY A 107 4.31 -7.37 -11.57
C GLY A 107 5.59 -7.62 -10.76
N ASP A 108 6.04 -6.61 -10.01
CA ASP A 108 7.23 -6.68 -9.15
C ASP A 108 6.85 -6.46 -7.68
N ASP A 109 7.23 -7.39 -6.79
CA ASP A 109 7.05 -7.26 -5.34
C ASP A 109 8.40 -7.17 -4.63
N ASN A 110 8.82 -5.95 -4.33
CA ASN A 110 10.01 -5.68 -3.50
C ASN A 110 9.63 -5.20 -2.08
N GLN A 111 8.35 -4.99 -1.79
CA GLN A 111 7.94 -4.36 -0.52
C GLN A 111 8.18 -5.25 0.69
N SER A 112 7.95 -6.55 0.57
CA SER A 112 8.19 -7.49 1.66
C SER A 112 9.65 -7.58 2.07
N VAL A 113 10.58 -7.47 1.13
CA VAL A 113 12.03 -7.45 1.41
C VAL A 113 12.39 -6.19 2.22
N LEU A 114 11.83 -5.02 1.86
CA LEU A 114 12.05 -3.78 2.60
C LEU A 114 11.52 -3.84 4.03
N ILE A 115 10.36 -4.48 4.24
CA ILE A 115 9.77 -4.69 5.57
C ILE A 115 10.70 -5.56 6.44
N VAL A 116 11.21 -6.66 5.89
CA VAL A 116 12.18 -7.53 6.61
C VAL A 116 13.45 -6.76 6.95
N ILE A 117 14.02 -6.02 6.02
CA ILE A 117 15.22 -5.20 6.25
C ILE A 117 14.95 -4.16 7.35
N PHE A 118 13.79 -3.48 7.33
CA PHE A 118 13.42 -2.51 8.34
C PHE A 118 13.40 -3.12 9.74
N TYR A 119 12.67 -4.22 9.95
CA TYR A 119 12.56 -4.84 11.27
C TYR A 119 13.89 -5.46 11.73
N LEU A 120 14.67 -6.06 10.84
CA LEU A 120 15.97 -6.63 11.17
C LEU A 120 16.96 -5.54 11.61
N THR A 121 17.06 -4.45 10.85
CA THR A 121 17.96 -3.34 11.16
C THR A 121 17.53 -2.60 12.43
N LEU A 122 16.22 -2.45 12.65
CA LEU A 122 15.67 -1.87 13.88
C LEU A 122 15.98 -2.74 15.10
N LEU A 123 15.82 -4.07 14.99
CA LEU A 123 16.16 -5.01 16.06
C LEU A 123 17.65 -4.93 16.44
N LEU A 124 18.53 -4.93 15.45
CA LEU A 124 19.97 -4.80 15.67
C LEU A 124 20.32 -3.45 16.31
N PHE A 125 19.69 -2.37 15.86
CA PHE A 125 19.83 -1.05 16.49
C PHE A 125 19.46 -1.09 17.97
N VAL A 126 18.31 -1.67 18.33
CA VAL A 126 17.85 -1.76 19.74
C VAL A 126 18.85 -2.57 20.58
N ILE A 127 19.36 -3.69 20.07
CA ILE A 127 20.35 -4.52 20.78
C ILE A 127 21.63 -3.74 21.03
N PHE A 128 22.23 -3.12 20.00
CA PHE A 128 23.44 -2.33 20.14
C PHE A 128 23.26 -1.12 21.04
N PHE A 129 22.10 -0.46 20.96
CA PHE A 129 21.78 0.70 21.78
C PHE A 129 21.63 0.34 23.26
N THR A 130 21.00 -0.79 23.59
CA THR A 130 20.90 -1.28 24.97
C THR A 130 22.27 -1.65 25.56
N VAL A 131 23.12 -2.32 24.77
CA VAL A 131 24.49 -2.60 25.19
C VAL A 131 25.29 -1.32 25.42
N LEU A 132 25.11 -0.31 24.55
CA LEU A 132 25.73 1.01 24.72
C LEU A 132 25.35 1.66 26.05
N ILE A 133 24.05 1.66 26.42
CA ILE A 133 23.58 2.20 27.70
C ILE A 133 24.26 1.48 28.88
N ILE A 134 24.34 0.14 28.84
CA ILE A 134 24.96 -0.67 29.90
C ILE A 134 26.44 -0.32 30.04
N LEU A 135 27.17 -0.20 28.93
CA LEU A 135 28.60 0.13 28.93
C LEU A 135 28.86 1.57 29.41
N PHE A 136 28.00 2.51 29.02
CA PHE A 136 28.04 3.90 29.48
C PHE A 136 27.87 4.00 30.99
N VAL A 137 26.83 3.33 31.55
CA VAL A 137 26.58 3.28 33.00
C VAL A 137 27.77 2.68 33.77
N ARG A 138 28.39 1.63 33.18
CA ARG A 138 29.60 0.98 33.74
C ARG A 138 30.90 1.75 33.49
N LYS A 139 30.85 2.97 32.90
CA LYS A 139 32.01 3.85 32.58
C LYS A 139 33.10 3.11 31.79
N ARG A 140 32.75 2.21 30.88
CA ARG A 140 33.68 1.48 30.02
C ARG A 140 34.05 2.31 28.80
N LYS A 141 35.33 2.49 28.50
CA LYS A 141 35.80 3.29 27.32
C LYS A 141 35.34 2.73 25.97
N ILE A 142 34.99 1.44 25.90
CA ILE A 142 34.57 0.75 24.68
C ILE A 142 33.20 1.22 24.15
N TYR A 143 32.42 2.02 24.93
CA TYR A 143 31.11 2.50 24.48
C TYR A 143 31.17 3.35 23.21
N TYR A 144 32.30 4.01 22.91
CA TYR A 144 32.45 4.76 21.65
C TYR A 144 32.29 3.88 20.40
N SER A 145 32.82 2.65 20.41
CA SER A 145 32.66 1.72 19.30
C SER A 145 31.19 1.35 19.08
N PHE A 146 30.43 1.20 20.18
CA PHE A 146 29.01 0.83 20.08
C PHE A 146 28.14 2.01 19.60
N ILE A 147 28.54 3.25 19.78
CA ILE A 147 27.87 4.41 19.15
C ILE A 147 27.95 4.28 17.63
N ILE A 148 29.12 4.01 17.07
CA ILE A 148 29.30 3.86 15.63
C ILE A 148 28.46 2.72 15.08
N PHE A 149 28.47 1.56 15.74
CA PHE A 149 27.65 0.42 15.32
C PHE A 149 26.14 0.71 15.40
N SER A 150 25.65 1.41 16.42
CA SER A 150 24.22 1.75 16.50
C SER A 150 23.80 2.70 15.38
N VAL A 151 24.65 3.65 14.99
CA VAL A 151 24.39 4.54 13.84
C VAL A 151 24.34 3.75 12.53
N LEU A 152 25.19 2.72 12.37
CA LEU A 152 25.22 1.88 11.18
C LEU A 152 23.89 1.16 10.92
N PHE A 153 23.14 0.81 11.98
CA PHE A 153 21.86 0.11 11.85
C PHE A 153 20.65 1.05 11.77
N ILE A 154 20.71 2.25 12.39
CA ILE A 154 19.58 3.18 12.34
C ILE A 154 19.40 3.80 10.96
N ILE A 155 20.48 4.06 10.21
CA ILE A 155 20.42 4.65 8.88
C ILE A 155 19.65 3.76 7.89
N PRO A 156 20.00 2.46 7.70
CA PRO A 156 19.22 1.56 6.84
C PRO A 156 17.77 1.41 7.29
N SER A 157 17.50 1.44 8.59
CA SER A 157 16.14 1.39 9.13
C SER A 157 15.32 2.61 8.69
N ILE A 158 15.87 3.82 8.80
CA ILE A 158 15.20 5.05 8.36
C ILE A 158 14.97 5.03 6.84
N ILE A 159 15.96 4.58 6.06
CA ILE A 159 15.83 4.48 4.60
C ILE A 159 14.72 3.50 4.23
N SER A 160 14.72 2.31 4.82
CA SER A 160 13.68 1.29 4.56
C SER A 160 12.30 1.78 4.96
N TYR A 161 12.17 2.46 6.12
CA TYR A 161 10.92 3.07 6.56
C TYR A 161 10.39 4.09 5.55
N ASN A 162 11.26 4.99 5.05
CA ASN A 162 10.86 5.99 4.06
C ASN A 162 10.47 5.37 2.71
N LEU A 163 11.09 4.24 2.33
CA LEU A 163 10.72 3.52 1.12
C LEU A 163 9.37 2.80 1.28
N ILE A 164 9.12 2.18 2.43
CA ILE A 164 7.84 1.50 2.73
C ILE A 164 6.68 2.50 2.73
N ASN A 165 6.88 3.68 3.32
CA ASN A 165 5.86 4.73 3.42
C ASN A 165 5.85 5.71 2.22
N SER A 166 6.54 5.39 1.13
CA SER A 166 6.45 6.18 -0.10
C SER A 166 5.13 5.89 -0.81
N ASP A 167 4.56 6.91 -1.44
CA ASP A 167 3.41 6.74 -2.30
C ASP A 167 3.82 6.07 -3.61
N TYR A 168 3.15 5.01 -3.97
CA TYR A 168 3.37 4.27 -5.20
C TYR A 168 2.16 4.35 -6.12
N LEU A 169 2.43 4.24 -7.43
CA LEU A 169 1.46 4.17 -8.51
C LEU A 169 1.64 2.85 -9.26
N ILE A 170 0.54 2.33 -9.78
CA ILE A 170 0.53 1.27 -10.79
C ILE A 170 0.01 1.86 -12.10
N ALA A 171 0.69 1.57 -13.20
CA ALA A 171 0.17 1.86 -14.54
C ALA A 171 -0.99 0.89 -14.83
N VAL A 172 -2.21 1.43 -14.92
CA VAL A 172 -3.42 0.62 -15.17
C VAL A 172 -3.66 0.38 -16.67
N SER A 173 -2.92 1.08 -17.52
CA SER A 173 -2.93 0.90 -18.97
C SER A 173 -1.59 1.30 -19.57
N ARG A 174 -1.29 0.79 -20.75
CA ARG A 174 -0.07 1.14 -21.47
C ARG A 174 -0.02 2.64 -21.80
N THR A 175 1.12 3.27 -21.51
CA THR A 175 1.33 4.71 -21.71
C THR A 175 2.80 5.04 -21.93
N ASN A 176 3.12 6.34 -22.08
CA ASN A 176 4.47 6.82 -22.22
C ASN A 176 4.92 7.57 -20.95
N LEU A 177 6.20 7.46 -20.65
CA LEU A 177 6.91 8.30 -19.68
C LEU A 177 7.58 9.44 -20.45
N TYR A 178 7.36 10.67 -20.02
CA TYR A 178 7.83 11.86 -20.71
C TYR A 178 8.94 12.57 -19.93
N SER A 179 9.79 13.31 -20.64
CA SER A 179 10.85 14.13 -20.03
C SER A 179 10.31 15.38 -19.31
N GLY A 180 9.08 15.80 -19.60
CA GLY A 180 8.39 16.95 -18.99
C GLY A 180 6.90 16.68 -18.81
N GLY A 181 6.21 17.52 -18.06
CA GLY A 181 4.78 17.44 -17.76
C GLY A 181 3.85 17.79 -18.94
N SER A 182 4.16 17.31 -20.12
CA SER A 182 3.38 17.51 -21.34
C SER A 182 3.67 16.41 -22.36
N GLU A 183 2.66 15.95 -23.08
CA GLU A 183 2.80 14.97 -24.18
C GLU A 183 3.61 15.48 -25.38
N ARG A 184 3.93 16.79 -25.41
CA ARG A 184 4.76 17.41 -26.45
C ARG A 184 6.26 17.27 -26.15
N THR A 185 6.64 16.78 -24.99
CA THR A 185 8.04 16.57 -24.62
C THR A 185 8.51 15.18 -25.08
N ASP A 186 9.83 14.96 -25.03
CA ASP A 186 10.41 13.69 -25.49
C ASP A 186 9.93 12.52 -24.65
N ILE A 187 9.68 11.39 -25.31
CA ILE A 187 9.35 10.12 -24.66
C ILE A 187 10.64 9.52 -24.12
N VAL A 188 10.68 9.32 -22.80
CA VAL A 188 11.79 8.66 -22.09
C VAL A 188 11.70 7.14 -22.19
N SER A 189 10.48 6.59 -22.03
CA SER A 189 10.22 5.15 -22.10
C SER A 189 8.74 4.89 -22.39
N VAL A 190 8.45 3.72 -22.92
CA VAL A 190 7.09 3.17 -22.98
C VAL A 190 6.86 2.35 -21.73
N ILE A 191 5.74 2.57 -21.09
CA ILE A 191 5.32 1.93 -19.84
C ILE A 191 4.22 0.92 -20.16
N ASN A 192 4.39 -0.30 -19.67
CA ASN A 192 3.36 -1.32 -19.77
C ASN A 192 2.43 -1.27 -18.55
N GLU A 193 1.24 -1.83 -18.69
CA GLU A 193 0.34 -2.01 -17.56
C GLU A 193 0.98 -2.88 -16.47
N GLY A 194 0.68 -2.58 -15.21
CA GLY A 194 1.24 -3.25 -14.05
C GLY A 194 2.59 -2.72 -13.57
N GLU A 195 3.28 -1.87 -14.34
CA GLU A 195 4.55 -1.29 -13.88
C GLU A 195 4.34 -0.37 -12.68
N LYS A 196 5.20 -0.52 -11.65
CA LYS A 196 5.13 0.18 -10.37
C LYS A 196 6.10 1.37 -10.32
N PHE A 197 5.62 2.51 -9.87
CA PHE A 197 6.38 3.75 -9.78
C PHE A 197 6.24 4.38 -8.40
N ARG A 198 7.33 4.95 -7.89
CA ARG A 198 7.29 5.82 -6.72
C ARG A 198 7.03 7.26 -7.14
N ILE A 199 6.08 7.93 -6.48
CA ILE A 199 5.82 9.34 -6.68
C ILE A 199 6.97 10.16 -6.09
N LEU A 200 7.52 11.08 -6.88
CA LEU A 200 8.49 12.06 -6.43
C LEU A 200 7.86 13.45 -6.29
N GLU A 201 7.03 13.82 -7.26
CA GLU A 201 6.33 15.11 -7.29
C GLU A 201 4.97 14.94 -7.95
N GLU A 202 4.04 15.81 -7.59
CA GLU A 202 2.70 15.89 -8.20
C GLU A 202 2.47 17.30 -8.71
N TYR A 203 2.11 17.43 -9.99
CA TYR A 203 1.83 18.72 -10.60
C TYR A 203 0.66 18.62 -11.59
N SER A 204 -0.42 19.34 -11.33
CA SER A 204 -1.61 19.35 -12.19
C SER A 204 -2.08 17.92 -12.54
N ASN A 205 -2.12 17.56 -13.80
CA ASN A 205 -2.53 16.25 -14.30
C ASN A 205 -1.36 15.25 -14.46
N TRP A 206 -0.20 15.53 -13.86
CA TRP A 206 1.01 14.75 -14.04
C TRP A 206 1.61 14.35 -12.69
N TYR A 207 2.22 13.17 -12.67
CA TYR A 207 3.13 12.74 -11.63
C TYR A 207 4.56 12.69 -12.17
N TYR A 208 5.52 13.27 -11.43
CA TYR A 208 6.94 12.96 -11.63
C TYR A 208 7.29 11.72 -10.84
N VAL A 209 7.73 10.69 -11.52
CA VAL A 209 7.85 9.36 -10.93
C VAL A 209 9.24 8.78 -11.11
N LYS A 210 9.54 7.77 -10.27
CA LYS A 210 10.75 6.96 -10.33
C LYS A 210 10.36 5.48 -10.36
N GLY A 211 10.67 4.82 -11.45
CA GLY A 211 10.72 3.37 -11.63
C GLY A 211 12.12 2.97 -12.12
N SER A 212 12.19 2.20 -13.20
CA SER A 212 13.43 1.92 -13.94
C SER A 212 14.03 3.19 -14.53
N PHE A 213 13.16 4.11 -14.94
CA PHE A 213 13.51 5.47 -15.39
C PHE A 213 12.80 6.51 -14.53
N LYS A 214 13.23 7.77 -14.65
CA LYS A 214 12.52 8.91 -14.06
C LYS A 214 11.86 9.71 -15.19
N GLY A 215 10.67 10.21 -14.92
CA GLY A 215 9.96 11.04 -15.89
C GLY A 215 8.57 11.41 -15.41
N TRP A 216 7.82 12.03 -16.29
CA TRP A 216 6.45 12.47 -16.06
C TRP A 216 5.47 11.50 -16.68
N ILE A 217 4.44 11.13 -15.91
CA ILE A 217 3.35 10.26 -16.35
C ILE A 217 2.02 10.97 -16.13
N ASN A 218 1.09 10.84 -17.07
CA ASN A 218 -0.23 11.43 -16.94
C ASN A 218 -1.08 10.64 -15.95
N LYS A 219 -1.78 11.33 -15.06
CA LYS A 219 -2.62 10.76 -13.99
C LYS A 219 -3.71 9.83 -14.50
N SER A 220 -4.21 10.04 -15.73
CA SER A 220 -5.28 9.20 -16.30
C SER A 220 -4.88 7.75 -16.58
N PHE A 221 -3.58 7.42 -16.57
CA PHE A 221 -3.06 6.09 -16.89
C PHE A 221 -2.51 5.34 -15.68
N VAL A 222 -2.58 5.95 -14.49
CA VAL A 222 -2.01 5.41 -13.25
C VAL A 222 -2.97 5.56 -12.09
N GLU A 223 -2.88 4.62 -11.14
CA GLU A 223 -3.66 4.65 -9.90
C GLU A 223 -2.74 4.50 -8.68
N LYS A 224 -3.11 5.16 -7.57
CA LYS A 224 -2.40 5.01 -6.28
C LYS A 224 -2.75 3.68 -5.61
N ILE A 225 -1.71 3.05 -5.05
CA ILE A 225 -1.87 1.84 -4.26
C ILE A 225 -2.49 2.16 -2.89
#